data_ccc5bd337b1f7b9ff08bb12849c3a019
#
_entry.id   ccc5bd337b1f7b9ff08bb12849c3a019
#
_cell.length_a   1.000
_cell.length_b   1.000
_cell.length_c   1.000
_cell.angle_alpha   90.00
_cell.angle_beta   90.00
_cell.angle_gamma   90.00
#
_symmetry.space_group_name_H-M   'P 1'
#
loop_
_entity.id
_entity.type
_entity.pdbx_description
1 polymer ?
#
loop_
_entity_poly.entity_id
_entity_poly.type
_entity_poly.pdbx_seq_one_letter_code
_entity_poly.pdbx_strand_id
1 'polypeptide(L)'
;GDVGFGKTEVAVRATFVAVQNNKQVAMLVPTTLLAQQHYESFKDRFADWPIVIEVISRFKSASEQSETLKKVAAGKVDVLIGTHKLLHGDIDYSNLGMLIIDEEHRFGVRQKEKLKSIRANVDILTLTATPIPRTLNMALSGIRDLSLIVTPPARRLSVKTFVRQEQDSLILEAVSRELLRGGQVFYLHNEVKSIENTAEHLRRLIPQARICVAHGQMPERDLEKVMADFYHKRYNILVCSTIIETGIDIPSANTILIHRADKFGLAQLHQLRGRVGRSHHQAYAYLLLPNDGKLSADANKRIEAIQAASTLGAGFTLASHDLEIRGAGELLGDEQSG
;
A
#
# COMPACT_ATOMS: atom_id res chain seq x y z
N GLY A 1 8.75 5.61 -7.12
CA GLY A 1 8.70 4.42 -8.00
C GLY A 1 7.37 3.71 -7.88
N ASP A 2 6.94 3.06 -8.96
CA ASP A 2 5.63 2.39 -9.01
C ASP A 2 5.47 1.28 -7.96
N VAL A 3 4.23 0.80 -7.76
CA VAL A 3 3.97 -0.31 -6.81
C VAL A 3 4.80 -1.53 -7.20
N GLY A 4 5.56 -2.10 -6.25
CA GLY A 4 6.40 -3.29 -6.49
C GLY A 4 7.69 -3.04 -7.29
N PHE A 5 8.16 -1.80 -7.43
CA PHE A 5 9.42 -1.46 -8.12
C PHE A 5 10.66 -1.51 -7.21
N GLY A 6 10.55 -2.16 -6.06
CA GLY A 6 11.70 -2.35 -5.17
C GLY A 6 12.05 -1.15 -4.29
N LYS A 7 11.08 -0.25 -3.99
CA LYS A 7 11.29 0.86 -3.04
C LYS A 7 11.86 0.38 -1.71
N THR A 8 11.38 -0.75 -1.20
CA THR A 8 11.88 -1.37 0.04
C THR A 8 13.37 -1.72 -0.05
N GLU A 9 13.87 -2.16 -1.21
CA GLU A 9 15.30 -2.44 -1.39
C GLU A 9 16.15 -1.17 -1.24
N VAL A 10 15.66 -0.02 -1.70
CA VAL A 10 16.33 1.28 -1.48
C VAL A 10 16.37 1.60 0.01
N ALA A 11 15.26 1.39 0.73
CA ALA A 11 15.21 1.59 2.17
C ALA A 11 16.20 0.69 2.92
N VAL A 12 16.27 -0.61 2.55
CA VAL A 12 17.22 -1.57 3.13
C VAL A 12 18.66 -1.12 2.93
N ARG A 13 19.03 -0.71 1.71
CA ARG A 13 20.39 -0.23 1.42
C ARG A 13 20.73 1.05 2.16
N ALA A 14 19.81 2.01 2.22
CA ALA A 14 20.01 3.25 2.97
C ALA A 14 20.18 2.97 4.47
N THR A 15 19.37 2.06 5.02
CA THR A 15 19.49 1.58 6.40
C THR A 15 20.88 0.98 6.65
N PHE A 16 21.36 0.12 5.77
CA PHE A 16 22.68 -0.49 5.90
C PHE A 16 23.78 0.56 5.99
N VAL A 17 23.77 1.53 5.08
CA VAL A 17 24.74 2.64 5.07
C VAL A 17 24.69 3.44 6.37
N ALA A 18 23.49 3.77 6.87
CA ALA A 18 23.34 4.51 8.11
C ALA A 18 23.87 3.73 9.33
N VAL A 19 23.52 2.43 9.44
CA VAL A 19 23.97 1.57 10.55
C VAL A 19 25.50 1.37 10.52
N GLN A 20 26.10 1.20 9.33
CA GLN A 20 27.55 1.09 9.19
C GLN A 20 28.28 2.39 9.61
N ASN A 21 27.59 3.52 9.64
CA ASN A 21 28.09 4.80 10.20
C ASN A 21 27.68 5.02 11.67
N ASN A 22 27.34 3.95 12.38
CA ASN A 22 26.90 3.96 13.79
C ASN A 22 25.69 4.86 14.04
N LYS A 23 24.76 4.96 13.08
CA LYS A 23 23.50 5.70 13.21
C LYS A 23 22.32 4.76 13.39
N GLN A 24 21.42 5.15 14.29
CA GLN A 24 20.12 4.48 14.40
C GLN A 24 19.19 4.92 13.27
N VAL A 25 18.33 4.01 12.83
CA VAL A 25 17.33 4.23 11.78
C VAL A 25 15.92 4.01 12.34
N ALA A 26 15.04 4.95 12.13
CA ALA A 26 13.61 4.78 12.39
C ALA A 26 12.85 4.60 11.07
N MET A 27 11.97 3.60 10.98
CA MET A 27 11.11 3.39 9.82
C MET A 27 9.65 3.54 10.19
N LEU A 28 9.01 4.57 9.65
CA LEU A 28 7.63 4.93 9.87
C LEU A 28 6.75 4.37 8.76
N VAL A 29 5.74 3.60 9.13
CA VAL A 29 4.79 2.98 8.20
C VAL A 29 3.34 3.23 8.62
N PRO A 30 2.37 3.20 7.68
CA PRO A 30 0.99 3.59 7.98
C PRO A 30 0.22 2.58 8.83
N THR A 31 0.54 1.29 8.80
CA THR A 31 -0.23 0.24 9.48
C THR A 31 0.65 -0.74 10.26
N THR A 32 0.08 -1.37 11.28
CA THR A 32 0.76 -2.37 12.11
C THR A 32 1.18 -3.60 11.30
N LEU A 33 0.34 -4.04 10.37
CA LEU A 33 0.66 -5.19 9.53
C LEU A 33 1.85 -4.90 8.60
N LEU A 34 1.90 -3.68 8.03
CA LEU A 34 3.03 -3.27 7.22
C LEU A 34 4.32 -3.13 8.06
N ALA A 35 4.21 -2.68 9.31
CA ALA A 35 5.34 -2.67 10.25
C ALA A 35 5.91 -4.08 10.46
N GLN A 36 5.02 -5.06 10.64
CA GLN A 36 5.42 -6.46 10.79
C GLN A 36 6.07 -7.02 9.52
N GLN A 37 5.51 -6.74 8.33
CA GLN A 37 6.08 -7.19 7.06
C GLN A 37 7.47 -6.59 6.81
N HIS A 38 7.66 -5.30 7.09
CA HIS A 38 8.98 -4.69 6.99
C HIS A 38 9.96 -5.26 8.02
N TYR A 39 9.50 -5.50 9.26
CA TYR A 39 10.34 -6.12 10.30
C TYR A 39 10.87 -7.49 9.84
N GLU A 40 10.00 -8.35 9.34
CA GLU A 40 10.38 -9.68 8.83
C GLU A 40 11.33 -9.56 7.63
N SER A 41 11.00 -8.70 6.67
CA SER A 41 11.83 -8.48 5.47
C SER A 41 13.22 -7.93 5.82
N PHE A 42 13.32 -6.99 6.76
CA PHE A 42 14.60 -6.45 7.19
C PHE A 42 15.40 -7.47 7.98
N LYS A 43 14.73 -8.24 8.85
CA LYS A 43 15.35 -9.31 9.63
C LYS A 43 15.95 -10.39 8.72
N ASP A 44 15.22 -10.82 7.71
CA ASP A 44 15.71 -11.79 6.73
C ASP A 44 16.88 -11.21 5.92
N ARG A 45 16.78 -9.94 5.53
CA ARG A 45 17.80 -9.29 4.71
C ARG A 45 19.11 -9.05 5.45
N PHE A 46 19.04 -8.81 6.75
CA PHE A 46 20.19 -8.56 7.60
C PHE A 46 20.59 -9.78 8.48
N ALA A 47 20.10 -10.98 8.13
CA ALA A 47 20.34 -12.18 8.96
C ALA A 47 21.84 -12.49 9.17
N ASP A 48 22.68 -12.19 8.21
CA ASP A 48 24.14 -12.41 8.25
C ASP A 48 24.93 -11.23 8.84
N TRP A 49 24.25 -10.18 9.33
CA TRP A 49 24.85 -8.96 9.84
C TRP A 49 24.49 -8.74 11.31
N PRO A 50 25.41 -8.19 12.14
CA PRO A 50 25.14 -7.89 13.53
C PRO A 50 24.26 -6.63 13.67
N ILE A 51 23.10 -6.59 13.02
CA ILE A 51 22.16 -5.47 13.04
C ILE A 51 20.93 -5.87 13.86
N VAL A 52 20.64 -5.11 14.90
CA VAL A 52 19.52 -5.35 15.80
C VAL A 52 18.31 -4.57 15.32
N ILE A 53 17.26 -5.30 14.93
CA ILE A 53 16.01 -4.75 14.40
C ILE A 53 14.90 -5.01 15.40
N GLU A 54 14.13 -4.00 15.73
CA GLU A 54 12.95 -4.10 16.60
C GLU A 54 11.73 -3.45 15.95
N VAL A 55 10.55 -3.91 16.36
CA VAL A 55 9.28 -3.34 15.91
C VAL A 55 8.47 -2.86 17.12
N ILE A 56 7.87 -1.68 16.99
CA ILE A 56 6.84 -1.20 17.92
C ILE A 56 5.51 -1.28 17.23
N SER A 57 4.70 -2.24 17.68
CA SER A 57 3.36 -2.45 17.16
C SER A 57 2.40 -2.81 18.31
N ARG A 58 1.10 -2.78 18.02
CA ARG A 58 0.08 -3.20 18.97
C ARG A 58 0.08 -4.71 19.26
N PHE A 59 0.78 -5.49 18.46
CA PHE A 59 0.97 -6.92 18.72
C PHE A 59 1.90 -7.19 19.91
N LYS A 60 2.72 -6.21 20.29
CA LYS A 60 3.54 -6.27 21.52
C LYS A 60 2.77 -5.66 22.70
N SER A 61 2.89 -6.29 23.86
CA SER A 61 2.36 -5.76 25.12
C SER A 61 3.01 -4.43 25.50
N ALA A 62 2.38 -3.66 26.41
CA ALA A 62 2.93 -2.40 26.87
C ALA A 62 4.31 -2.58 27.53
N SER A 63 4.50 -3.70 28.26
CA SER A 63 5.79 -4.05 28.88
C SER A 63 6.88 -4.29 27.83
N GLU A 64 6.60 -5.09 26.81
CA GLU A 64 7.55 -5.36 25.71
C GLU A 64 7.89 -4.10 24.92
N GLN A 65 6.91 -3.22 24.70
CA GLN A 65 7.16 -1.93 24.06
C GLN A 65 8.07 -1.04 24.91
N SER A 66 7.84 -0.97 26.22
CA SER A 66 8.69 -0.21 27.15
C SER A 66 10.11 -0.76 27.19
N GLU A 67 10.29 -2.08 27.18
CA GLU A 67 11.59 -2.72 27.12
C GLU A 67 12.32 -2.40 25.79
N THR A 68 11.62 -2.47 24.68
CA THR A 68 12.15 -2.09 23.36
C THR A 68 12.63 -0.64 23.37
N LEU A 69 11.84 0.30 23.91
CA LEU A 69 12.23 1.72 24.01
C LEU A 69 13.49 1.94 24.87
N LYS A 70 13.62 1.22 25.99
CA LYS A 70 14.84 1.26 26.81
C LYS A 70 16.07 0.77 26.05
N LYS A 71 15.92 -0.28 25.23
CA LYS A 71 17.00 -0.77 24.36
C LYS A 71 17.38 0.26 23.28
N VAL A 72 16.39 0.97 22.72
CA VAL A 72 16.62 2.06 21.74
C VAL A 72 17.43 3.19 22.39
N ALA A 73 17.01 3.66 23.56
CA ALA A 73 17.71 4.72 24.30
C ALA A 73 19.14 4.32 24.71
N ALA A 74 19.34 3.04 24.98
CA ALA A 74 20.67 2.50 25.31
C ALA A 74 21.56 2.22 24.08
N GLY A 75 21.10 2.56 22.85
CA GLY A 75 21.86 2.31 21.62
C GLY A 75 21.99 0.83 21.23
N LYS A 76 21.16 -0.06 21.79
CA LYS A 76 21.18 -1.50 21.54
C LYS A 76 20.26 -1.94 20.39
N VAL A 77 19.59 -1.01 19.75
CA VAL A 77 18.71 -1.23 18.60
C VAL A 77 19.17 -0.32 17.47
N ASP A 78 19.52 -0.90 16.37
CA ASP A 78 19.99 -0.18 15.18
C ASP A 78 18.84 0.32 14.32
N VAL A 79 17.76 -0.50 14.19
CA VAL A 79 16.61 -0.20 13.35
C VAL A 79 15.33 -0.38 14.16
N LEU A 80 14.54 0.69 14.26
CA LEU A 80 13.23 0.66 14.90
C LEU A 80 12.12 0.88 13.85
N ILE A 81 11.24 -0.11 13.68
CA ILE A 81 10.12 -0.05 12.75
C ILE A 81 8.82 0.14 13.53
N GLY A 82 7.94 1.02 13.06
CA GLY A 82 6.65 1.20 13.72
C GLY A 82 5.70 2.12 12.98
N THR A 83 4.50 2.26 13.54
CA THR A 83 3.48 3.16 13.02
C THR A 83 3.65 4.56 13.61
N HIS A 84 2.62 5.41 13.49
CA HIS A 84 2.58 6.74 14.08
C HIS A 84 2.99 6.80 15.57
N LYS A 85 3.01 5.68 16.28
CA LYS A 85 3.57 5.60 17.64
C LYS A 85 5.03 6.05 17.72
N LEU A 86 5.80 5.90 16.63
CA LEU A 86 7.17 6.44 16.57
C LEU A 86 7.21 7.98 16.64
N LEU A 87 6.10 8.63 16.38
CA LEU A 87 5.94 10.08 16.45
C LEU A 87 5.28 10.54 17.76
N HIS A 88 4.63 9.63 18.51
CA HIS A 88 3.99 9.92 19.77
C HIS A 88 4.91 9.59 20.92
N GLY A 89 5.27 10.60 21.67
CA GLY A 89 6.10 10.45 22.85
C GLY A 89 7.56 10.79 22.58
N ASP A 90 8.29 10.91 23.65
CA ASP A 90 9.70 11.20 23.64
C ASP A 90 10.47 9.88 23.53
N ILE A 91 10.51 9.33 22.29
CA ILE A 91 11.42 8.22 22.03
C ILE A 91 12.82 8.81 22.06
N ASP A 92 13.55 8.45 23.07
CA ASP A 92 14.93 8.84 23.22
C ASP A 92 15.81 7.93 22.35
N TYR A 93 16.24 8.44 21.21
CA TYR A 93 17.20 7.76 20.35
C TYR A 93 18.60 8.19 20.78
N SER A 94 19.51 7.24 21.02
CA SER A 94 20.89 7.56 21.39
C SER A 94 21.65 8.24 20.25
N ASN A 95 21.37 7.87 18.98
CA ASN A 95 22.07 8.41 17.80
C ASN A 95 21.24 8.26 16.51
N LEU A 96 20.01 8.81 16.47
CA LEU A 96 19.17 8.78 15.27
C LEU A 96 19.83 9.55 14.13
N GLY A 97 20.13 8.89 13.01
CA GLY A 97 20.70 9.51 11.82
C GLY A 97 19.80 9.46 10.60
N MET A 98 18.84 8.53 10.55
CA MET A 98 17.95 8.40 9.40
C MET A 98 16.51 8.09 9.83
N LEU A 99 15.56 8.73 9.15
CA LEU A 99 14.14 8.44 9.24
C LEU A 99 13.60 8.04 7.86
N ILE A 100 13.11 6.81 7.75
CA ILE A 100 12.46 6.30 6.56
C ILE A 100 10.95 6.41 6.73
N ILE A 101 10.25 6.96 5.74
CA ILE A 101 8.80 7.15 5.75
C ILE A 101 8.22 6.44 4.54
N ASP A 102 7.42 5.41 4.79
CA ASP A 102 6.69 4.74 3.71
C ASP A 102 5.28 5.33 3.61
N GLU A 103 4.88 5.68 2.36
CA GLU A 103 3.58 6.25 2.02
C GLU A 103 3.21 7.51 2.85
N GLU A 104 4.09 8.54 2.85
CA GLU A 104 3.94 9.80 3.62
C GLU A 104 2.55 10.44 3.51
N HIS A 105 1.88 10.28 2.37
CA HIS A 105 0.55 10.86 2.13
C HIS A 105 -0.55 10.31 3.06
N ARG A 106 -0.32 9.17 3.68
CA ARG A 106 -1.24 8.53 4.63
C ARG A 106 -1.19 9.13 6.04
N PHE A 107 -0.20 9.98 6.32
CA PHE A 107 -0.06 10.61 7.64
C PHE A 107 -0.85 11.91 7.73
N GLY A 108 -1.52 12.10 8.86
CA GLY A 108 -2.30 13.32 9.15
C GLY A 108 -1.42 14.56 9.36
N VAL A 109 -2.06 15.74 9.38
CA VAL A 109 -1.38 17.05 9.47
C VAL A 109 -0.47 17.13 10.70
N ARG A 110 -0.97 16.75 11.90
CA ARG A 110 -0.18 16.78 13.16
C ARG A 110 1.07 15.89 13.08
N GLN A 111 0.96 14.74 12.43
CA GLN A 111 2.08 13.81 12.25
C GLN A 111 3.13 14.42 11.31
N LYS A 112 2.69 15.09 10.24
CA LYS A 112 3.59 15.79 9.31
C LYS A 112 4.31 16.98 9.94
N GLU A 113 3.67 17.70 10.86
CA GLU A 113 4.32 18.77 11.62
C GLU A 113 5.41 18.23 12.54
N LYS A 114 5.15 17.13 13.24
CA LYS A 114 6.14 16.48 14.09
C LYS A 114 7.32 15.93 13.30
N LEU A 115 7.08 15.41 12.10
CA LEU A 115 8.13 15.02 11.15
C LEU A 115 9.03 16.19 10.74
N LYS A 116 8.46 17.40 10.62
CA LYS A 116 9.24 18.61 10.30
C LYS A 116 10.21 18.99 11.41
N SER A 117 9.85 18.80 12.67
CA SER A 117 10.73 19.12 13.82
C SER A 117 11.93 18.18 13.92
N ILE A 118 11.84 16.94 13.42
CA ILE A 118 12.93 15.94 13.42
C ILE A 118 13.96 16.24 12.32
N ARG A 119 13.57 17.00 11.28
CA ARG A 119 14.38 17.25 10.06
C ARG A 119 15.71 17.99 10.29
N ALA A 120 15.88 18.68 11.39
CA ALA A 120 17.03 19.56 11.57
C ALA A 120 18.39 18.81 11.63
N ASN A 121 18.38 17.53 12.06
CA ASN A 121 19.60 16.76 12.29
C ASN A 121 19.54 15.30 11.81
N VAL A 122 18.54 14.93 10.99
CA VAL A 122 18.27 13.55 10.58
C VAL A 122 18.00 13.50 9.08
N ASP A 123 18.65 12.60 8.35
CA ASP A 123 18.36 12.33 6.96
C ASP A 123 16.97 11.71 6.80
N ILE A 124 16.17 12.22 5.87
CA ILE A 124 14.81 11.70 5.66
C ILE A 124 14.68 11.09 4.26
N LEU A 125 14.37 9.81 4.22
CA LEU A 125 14.04 9.08 3.01
C LEU A 125 12.53 8.80 2.96
N THR A 126 11.83 9.41 2.01
CA THR A 126 10.40 9.17 1.81
C THR A 126 10.18 8.26 0.60
N LEU A 127 9.40 7.20 0.79
CA LEU A 127 9.01 6.25 -0.25
C LEU A 127 7.55 6.48 -0.64
N THR A 128 7.25 6.50 -1.94
CA THR A 128 5.87 6.58 -2.42
C THR A 128 5.67 5.82 -3.73
N ALA A 129 4.51 5.21 -3.91
CA ALA A 129 4.13 4.53 -5.14
C ALA A 129 3.66 5.52 -6.22
N THR A 130 2.96 6.57 -5.81
CA THR A 130 2.45 7.60 -6.72
C THR A 130 2.89 8.96 -6.21
N PRO A 131 3.65 9.74 -6.99
CA PRO A 131 3.91 11.11 -6.63
C PRO A 131 2.56 11.85 -6.64
N ILE A 132 2.14 12.33 -5.46
CA ILE A 132 1.01 13.25 -5.40
C ILE A 132 1.44 14.55 -6.11
N PRO A 133 0.52 15.25 -6.81
CA PRO A 133 0.81 16.52 -7.47
C PRO A 133 1.58 17.52 -6.60
N ARG A 134 1.25 17.58 -5.31
CA ARG A 134 1.94 18.43 -4.33
C ARG A 134 3.41 18.03 -4.12
N THR A 135 3.69 16.72 -4.02
CA THR A 135 5.07 16.22 -3.87
C THR A 135 5.89 16.48 -5.13
N LEU A 136 5.27 16.34 -6.29
CA LEU A 136 5.88 16.65 -7.58
C LEU A 136 6.16 18.16 -7.71
N ASN A 137 5.21 19.01 -7.33
CA ASN A 137 5.41 20.47 -7.31
C ASN A 137 6.51 20.90 -6.34
N MET A 138 6.61 20.26 -5.16
CA MET A 138 7.69 20.56 -4.20
C MET A 138 9.07 20.12 -4.72
N ALA A 139 9.14 19.05 -5.49
CA ALA A 139 10.36 18.60 -6.14
C ALA A 139 10.75 19.54 -7.30
N LEU A 140 9.79 19.91 -8.13
CA LEU A 140 9.99 20.87 -9.24
C LEU A 140 10.40 22.28 -8.75
N SER A 141 9.98 22.67 -7.54
CA SER A 141 10.40 23.92 -6.89
C SER A 141 11.74 23.83 -6.16
N GLY A 142 12.45 22.70 -6.25
CA GLY A 142 13.76 22.53 -5.59
C GLY A 142 13.70 22.38 -4.06
N ILE A 143 12.51 22.20 -3.48
CA ILE A 143 12.32 22.09 -2.01
C ILE A 143 12.69 20.67 -1.52
N ARG A 144 12.62 19.65 -2.41
CA ARG A 144 12.99 18.26 -2.12
C ARG A 144 13.68 17.62 -3.30
N ASP A 145 14.71 16.86 -3.04
CA ASP A 145 15.30 15.97 -4.05
C ASP A 145 14.33 14.84 -4.40
N LEU A 146 14.19 14.55 -5.67
CA LEU A 146 13.34 13.48 -6.18
C LEU A 146 14.14 12.51 -7.04
N SER A 147 14.11 11.23 -6.66
CA SER A 147 14.64 10.14 -7.47
C SER A 147 13.51 9.24 -7.97
N LEU A 148 13.53 8.89 -9.25
CA LEU A 148 12.53 8.04 -9.88
C LEU A 148 13.08 6.64 -10.12
N ILE A 149 12.35 5.61 -9.62
CA ILE A 149 12.58 4.22 -10.00
C ILE A 149 11.62 3.91 -11.14
N VAL A 150 12.13 3.89 -12.38
CA VAL A 150 11.33 3.70 -13.59
C VAL A 150 11.47 2.29 -14.20
N THR A 151 12.46 1.52 -13.76
CA THR A 151 12.70 0.17 -14.24
C THR A 151 12.08 -0.86 -13.30
N PRO A 152 11.17 -1.72 -13.78
CA PRO A 152 10.61 -2.80 -12.97
C PRO A 152 11.66 -3.89 -12.68
N PRO A 153 11.47 -4.69 -11.61
CA PRO A 153 12.29 -5.88 -11.37
C PRO A 153 12.22 -6.86 -12.55
N ALA A 154 13.34 -7.49 -12.89
CA ALA A 154 13.53 -8.27 -14.12
C ALA A 154 12.55 -9.45 -14.36
N ARG A 155 11.88 -9.96 -13.35
CA ARG A 155 10.93 -11.10 -13.45
C ARG A 155 9.47 -10.72 -13.21
N ARG A 156 9.16 -9.44 -13.18
CA ARG A 156 7.80 -8.99 -12.93
C ARG A 156 6.96 -9.04 -14.20
N LEU A 157 5.85 -9.77 -14.14
CA LEU A 157 4.84 -9.78 -15.20
C LEU A 157 3.91 -8.60 -15.06
N SER A 158 3.51 -8.00 -16.18
CA SER A 158 2.48 -6.97 -16.19
C SER A 158 1.12 -7.56 -15.81
N VAL A 159 0.32 -6.79 -15.08
CA VAL A 159 -1.04 -7.19 -14.71
C VAL A 159 -1.95 -7.07 -15.93
N LYS A 160 -2.54 -8.19 -16.36
CA LYS A 160 -3.54 -8.17 -17.43
C LYS A 160 -4.83 -7.53 -16.94
N THR A 161 -5.20 -6.42 -17.56
CA THR A 161 -6.35 -5.62 -17.16
C THR A 161 -7.50 -5.83 -18.13
N PHE A 162 -8.67 -6.20 -17.61
CA PHE A 162 -9.89 -6.40 -18.36
C PHE A 162 -10.97 -5.43 -17.88
N VAL A 163 -11.60 -4.73 -18.81
CA VAL A 163 -12.79 -3.92 -18.56
C VAL A 163 -13.99 -4.72 -19.05
N ARG A 164 -14.94 -5.01 -18.17
CA ARG A 164 -16.10 -5.85 -18.47
C ARG A 164 -17.34 -5.35 -17.73
N GLN A 165 -18.50 -5.61 -18.27
CA GLN A 165 -19.75 -5.49 -17.52
C GLN A 165 -19.80 -6.55 -16.42
N GLU A 166 -20.38 -6.19 -15.28
CA GLU A 166 -20.47 -7.09 -14.15
C GLU A 166 -21.49 -8.19 -14.41
N GLN A 167 -21.04 -9.43 -14.36
CA GLN A 167 -21.83 -10.64 -14.57
C GLN A 167 -21.34 -11.75 -13.64
N ASP A 168 -22.26 -12.50 -13.05
CA ASP A 168 -21.95 -13.60 -12.16
C ASP A 168 -21.08 -14.68 -12.82
N SER A 169 -21.31 -14.97 -14.08
CA SER A 169 -20.50 -15.92 -14.87
C SER A 169 -19.04 -15.50 -14.98
N LEU A 170 -18.78 -14.20 -15.19
CA LEU A 170 -17.44 -13.65 -15.26
C LEU A 170 -16.75 -13.70 -13.89
N ILE A 171 -17.48 -13.34 -12.83
CA ILE A 171 -16.95 -13.39 -11.44
C ILE A 171 -16.60 -14.82 -11.08
N LEU A 172 -17.50 -15.77 -11.33
CA LEU A 172 -17.29 -17.19 -11.09
C LEU A 172 -16.05 -17.71 -11.84
N GLU A 173 -15.91 -17.40 -13.12
CA GLU A 173 -14.76 -17.81 -13.93
C GLU A 173 -13.46 -17.24 -13.40
N ALA A 174 -13.40 -15.92 -13.15
CA ALA A 174 -12.19 -15.23 -12.70
C ALA A 174 -11.71 -15.76 -11.34
N VAL A 175 -12.64 -15.91 -10.39
CA VAL A 175 -12.35 -16.42 -9.06
C VAL A 175 -11.94 -17.89 -9.12
N SER A 176 -12.71 -18.76 -9.79
CA SER A 176 -12.42 -20.18 -9.88
C SER A 176 -11.04 -20.44 -10.49
N ARG A 177 -10.64 -19.69 -11.52
CA ARG A 177 -9.30 -19.78 -12.12
C ARG A 177 -8.20 -19.49 -11.09
N GLU A 178 -8.40 -18.48 -10.24
CA GLU A 178 -7.42 -18.13 -9.20
C GLU A 178 -7.35 -19.20 -8.11
N LEU A 179 -8.51 -19.67 -7.65
CA LEU A 179 -8.58 -20.70 -6.60
C LEU A 179 -7.98 -22.04 -7.05
N LEU A 180 -8.20 -22.45 -8.31
CA LEU A 180 -7.65 -23.69 -8.88
C LEU A 180 -6.11 -23.70 -8.89
N ARG A 181 -5.46 -22.53 -9.02
CA ARG A 181 -3.99 -22.43 -8.94
C ARG A 181 -3.47 -22.15 -7.53
N GLY A 182 -4.33 -22.22 -6.51
CA GLY A 182 -3.97 -22.02 -5.11
C GLY A 182 -3.71 -20.56 -4.71
N GLY A 183 -4.16 -19.62 -5.54
CA GLY A 183 -4.05 -18.18 -5.29
C GLY A 183 -5.20 -17.62 -4.46
N GLN A 184 -5.16 -16.31 -4.23
CA GLN A 184 -6.17 -15.56 -3.50
C GLN A 184 -6.70 -14.40 -4.36
N VAL A 185 -7.90 -13.93 -4.01
CA VAL A 185 -8.62 -12.91 -4.75
C VAL A 185 -8.97 -11.73 -3.86
N PHE A 186 -8.72 -10.53 -4.34
CA PHE A 186 -9.34 -9.30 -3.83
C PHE A 186 -10.63 -9.02 -4.60
N TYR A 187 -11.73 -8.85 -3.87
CA TYR A 187 -12.97 -8.30 -4.43
C TYR A 187 -13.23 -6.94 -3.80
N LEU A 188 -12.96 -5.89 -4.55
CA LEU A 188 -13.12 -4.51 -4.06
C LEU A 188 -14.55 -4.05 -4.23
N HIS A 189 -15.19 -3.69 -3.10
CA HIS A 189 -16.51 -3.13 -3.01
C HIS A 189 -16.52 -1.89 -2.11
N ASN A 190 -16.58 -0.70 -2.70
CA ASN A 190 -16.32 0.54 -1.96
C ASN A 190 -17.54 1.09 -1.19
N GLU A 191 -18.62 0.34 -1.09
CA GLU A 191 -19.81 0.75 -0.36
C GLU A 191 -20.00 -0.13 0.89
N VAL A 192 -19.60 0.41 2.06
CA VAL A 192 -19.59 -0.36 3.32
C VAL A 192 -20.97 -0.89 3.70
N LYS A 193 -22.06 -0.12 3.40
CA LYS A 193 -23.41 -0.52 3.73
C LYS A 193 -23.90 -1.80 3.03
N SER A 194 -23.36 -2.08 1.84
CA SER A 194 -23.75 -3.24 1.02
C SER A 194 -22.66 -4.32 0.94
N ILE A 195 -21.52 -4.14 1.59
CA ILE A 195 -20.37 -5.04 1.49
C ILE A 195 -20.69 -6.47 1.96
N GLU A 196 -21.44 -6.60 3.05
CA GLU A 196 -21.87 -7.92 3.57
C GLU A 196 -22.84 -8.62 2.63
N ASN A 197 -23.76 -7.88 1.98
CA ASN A 197 -24.65 -8.45 0.99
C ASN A 197 -23.87 -8.98 -0.23
N THR A 198 -22.83 -8.24 -0.63
CA THR A 198 -21.92 -8.69 -1.69
C THR A 198 -21.15 -9.94 -1.27
N ALA A 199 -20.65 -10.00 -0.06
CA ALA A 199 -19.97 -11.18 0.45
C ALA A 199 -20.91 -12.39 0.50
N GLU A 200 -22.17 -12.22 0.92
CA GLU A 200 -23.17 -13.27 0.95
C GLU A 200 -23.57 -13.75 -0.46
N HIS A 201 -23.67 -12.83 -1.41
CA HIS A 201 -23.88 -13.17 -2.81
C HIS A 201 -22.72 -14.03 -3.35
N LEU A 202 -21.48 -13.64 -3.07
CA LEU A 202 -20.29 -14.41 -3.48
C LEU A 202 -20.22 -15.78 -2.81
N ARG A 203 -20.63 -15.92 -1.54
CA ARG A 203 -20.70 -17.23 -0.83
C ARG A 203 -21.69 -18.17 -1.53
N ARG A 204 -22.82 -17.65 -2.00
CA ARG A 204 -23.81 -18.45 -2.76
C ARG A 204 -23.30 -18.79 -4.16
N LEU A 205 -22.65 -17.83 -4.83
CA LEU A 205 -22.12 -18.03 -6.18
C LEU A 205 -20.95 -18.99 -6.22
N ILE A 206 -20.10 -19.01 -5.17
CA ILE A 206 -18.84 -19.78 -5.09
C ILE A 206 -18.80 -20.51 -3.74
N PRO A 207 -19.56 -21.58 -3.53
CA PRO A 207 -19.70 -22.26 -2.23
C PRO A 207 -18.39 -22.82 -1.66
N GLN A 208 -17.41 -23.13 -2.52
CA GLN A 208 -16.09 -23.63 -2.11
C GLN A 208 -15.16 -22.52 -1.62
N ALA A 209 -15.52 -21.25 -1.79
CA ALA A 209 -14.68 -20.14 -1.37
C ALA A 209 -14.81 -19.86 0.13
N ARG A 210 -13.67 -19.60 0.77
CA ARG A 210 -13.59 -19.08 2.14
C ARG A 210 -13.44 -17.56 2.07
N ILE A 211 -14.52 -16.87 2.38
CA ILE A 211 -14.64 -15.43 2.18
C ILE A 211 -14.56 -14.69 3.52
N CYS A 212 -13.72 -13.68 3.61
CA CYS A 212 -13.72 -12.70 4.69
C CYS A 212 -14.03 -11.29 4.17
N VAL A 213 -14.48 -10.44 5.08
CA VAL A 213 -14.84 -9.05 4.79
C VAL A 213 -13.95 -8.12 5.61
N ALA A 214 -13.48 -7.03 4.99
CA ALA A 214 -12.70 -6.01 5.66
C ALA A 214 -13.01 -4.60 5.11
N HIS A 215 -13.31 -3.65 5.99
CA HIS A 215 -13.61 -2.27 5.59
C HIS A 215 -13.17 -1.26 6.64
N GLY A 216 -13.03 0.02 6.26
CA GLY A 216 -12.47 1.07 7.10
C GLY A 216 -13.28 1.46 8.34
N GLN A 217 -14.53 1.00 8.46
CA GLN A 217 -15.37 1.24 9.65
C GLN A 217 -15.25 0.13 10.70
N MET A 218 -14.51 -0.95 10.39
CA MET A 218 -14.24 -1.99 11.39
C MET A 218 -13.30 -1.46 12.49
N PRO A 219 -13.46 -1.97 13.73
CA PRO A 219 -12.44 -1.76 14.75
C PRO A 219 -11.07 -2.20 14.23
N GLU A 220 -10.06 -1.39 14.46
CA GLU A 220 -8.73 -1.60 13.87
C GLU A 220 -8.13 -2.98 14.23
N ARG A 221 -8.43 -3.47 15.46
CA ARG A 221 -7.99 -4.81 15.90
C ARG A 221 -8.63 -5.93 15.07
N ASP A 222 -9.90 -5.80 14.71
CA ASP A 222 -10.62 -6.80 13.94
C ASP A 222 -10.15 -6.77 12.48
N LEU A 223 -9.94 -5.57 11.95
CA LEU A 223 -9.36 -5.38 10.62
C LEU A 223 -7.97 -6.04 10.52
N GLU A 224 -7.09 -5.78 11.48
CA GLU A 224 -5.75 -6.39 11.52
C GLU A 224 -5.83 -7.92 11.59
N LYS A 225 -6.75 -8.47 12.39
CA LYS A 225 -6.96 -9.92 12.49
C LYS A 225 -7.41 -10.52 11.15
N VAL A 226 -8.40 -9.93 10.51
CA VAL A 226 -8.90 -10.40 9.20
C VAL A 226 -7.80 -10.35 8.15
N MET A 227 -7.01 -9.27 8.12
CA MET A 227 -5.90 -9.12 7.18
C MET A 227 -4.78 -10.14 7.43
N ALA A 228 -4.45 -10.42 8.70
CA ALA A 228 -3.49 -11.46 9.07
C ALA A 228 -4.00 -12.86 8.67
N ASP A 229 -5.27 -13.16 8.93
CA ASP A 229 -5.89 -14.44 8.54
C ASP A 229 -5.90 -14.62 7.01
N PHE A 230 -6.15 -13.53 6.27
CA PHE A 230 -6.06 -13.55 4.82
C PHE A 230 -4.61 -13.74 4.32
N TYR A 231 -3.65 -13.04 4.91
CA TYR A 231 -2.22 -13.23 4.60
C TYR A 231 -1.77 -14.68 4.80
N HIS A 232 -2.21 -15.32 5.88
CA HIS A 232 -1.92 -16.71 6.18
C HIS A 232 -2.80 -17.73 5.42
N LYS A 233 -3.52 -17.29 4.37
CA LYS A 233 -4.36 -18.14 3.50
C LYS A 233 -5.50 -18.87 4.22
N ARG A 234 -5.96 -18.39 5.39
CA ARG A 234 -7.15 -18.94 6.05
C ARG A 234 -8.40 -18.66 5.22
N TYR A 235 -8.39 -17.57 4.49
CA TYR A 235 -9.40 -17.17 3.51
C TYR A 235 -8.77 -17.06 2.11
N ASN A 236 -9.55 -17.31 1.09
CA ASN A 236 -9.09 -17.23 -0.30
C ASN A 236 -9.75 -16.08 -1.11
N ILE A 237 -10.80 -15.47 -0.56
CA ILE A 237 -11.37 -14.23 -1.09
C ILE A 237 -11.46 -13.20 0.05
N LEU A 238 -10.96 -12.00 -0.22
CA LEU A 238 -11.15 -10.83 0.64
C LEU A 238 -12.08 -9.85 -0.07
N VAL A 239 -13.30 -9.70 0.45
CA VAL A 239 -14.21 -8.63 0.05
C VAL A 239 -13.87 -7.39 0.88
N CYS A 240 -13.46 -6.31 0.24
CA CYS A 240 -12.94 -5.16 0.98
C CYS A 240 -13.28 -3.82 0.32
N SER A 241 -13.28 -2.76 1.15
CA SER A 241 -13.24 -1.39 0.67
C SER A 241 -11.80 -1.00 0.26
N THR A 242 -11.54 0.29 0.03
CA THR A 242 -10.21 0.82 -0.37
C THR A 242 -9.09 0.62 0.67
N ILE A 243 -9.34 -0.09 1.77
CA ILE A 243 -8.32 -0.40 2.78
C ILE A 243 -7.08 -1.10 2.21
N ILE A 244 -7.22 -1.87 1.12
CA ILE A 244 -6.08 -2.54 0.48
C ILE A 244 -5.08 -1.57 -0.16
N GLU A 245 -5.43 -0.30 -0.32
CA GLU A 245 -4.50 0.75 -0.77
C GLU A 245 -3.35 0.97 0.23
N THR A 246 -3.44 0.46 1.47
CA THR A 246 -2.48 0.72 2.57
C THR A 246 -1.12 0.05 2.44
N GLY A 247 -0.76 -0.48 1.29
CA GLY A 247 0.61 -0.96 1.04
C GLY A 247 0.87 -2.43 1.38
N ILE A 248 -0.08 -3.13 1.98
CA ILE A 248 0.05 -4.55 2.37
C ILE A 248 0.42 -5.40 1.15
N ASP A 249 1.45 -6.21 1.29
CA ASP A 249 1.91 -7.17 0.29
C ASP A 249 1.33 -8.56 0.58
N ILE A 250 0.54 -9.08 -0.37
CA ILE A 250 0.01 -10.44 -0.32
C ILE A 250 0.39 -11.15 -1.62
N PRO A 251 1.54 -11.82 -1.66
CA PRO A 251 2.09 -12.40 -2.88
C PRO A 251 1.20 -13.46 -3.53
N SER A 252 0.33 -14.11 -2.75
CA SER A 252 -0.64 -15.11 -3.23
C SER A 252 -1.90 -14.50 -3.87
N ALA A 253 -2.15 -13.20 -3.70
CA ALA A 253 -3.28 -12.52 -4.32
C ALA A 253 -2.90 -12.04 -5.72
N ASN A 254 -3.28 -12.79 -6.75
CA ASN A 254 -2.95 -12.48 -8.14
C ASN A 254 -4.17 -12.11 -8.99
N THR A 255 -5.36 -12.06 -8.40
CA THR A 255 -6.57 -11.59 -9.07
C THR A 255 -7.27 -10.53 -8.22
N ILE A 256 -7.63 -9.41 -8.84
CA ILE A 256 -8.46 -8.37 -8.25
C ILE A 256 -9.67 -8.10 -9.14
N LEU A 257 -10.87 -8.08 -8.54
CA LEU A 257 -12.10 -7.62 -9.16
C LEU A 257 -12.50 -6.30 -8.50
N ILE A 258 -12.71 -5.25 -9.28
CA ILE A 258 -13.07 -3.92 -8.79
C ILE A 258 -14.49 -3.62 -9.21
N HIS A 259 -15.43 -3.77 -8.26
CA HIS A 259 -16.83 -3.43 -8.45
C HIS A 259 -17.01 -1.93 -8.66
N ARG A 260 -17.85 -1.54 -9.61
CA ARG A 260 -18.10 -0.13 -9.97
C ARG A 260 -16.80 0.65 -10.20
N ALA A 261 -15.92 0.10 -11.05
CA ALA A 261 -14.63 0.74 -11.37
C ALA A 261 -14.79 2.17 -11.93
N ASP A 262 -15.96 2.50 -12.49
CA ASP A 262 -16.35 3.84 -12.95
C ASP A 262 -16.31 4.92 -11.85
N LYS A 263 -16.48 4.53 -10.58
CA LYS A 263 -16.50 5.44 -9.43
C LYS A 263 -15.11 5.78 -8.87
N PHE A 264 -14.06 5.16 -9.38
CA PHE A 264 -12.69 5.36 -8.86
C PHE A 264 -11.90 6.35 -9.72
N GLY A 265 -11.01 7.10 -9.07
CA GLY A 265 -10.03 7.93 -9.75
C GLY A 265 -8.96 7.10 -10.46
N LEU A 266 -8.30 7.68 -11.48
CA LEU A 266 -7.28 7.00 -12.26
C LEU A 266 -6.10 6.53 -11.40
N ALA A 267 -5.62 7.39 -10.51
CA ALA A 267 -4.54 7.06 -9.56
C ALA A 267 -4.95 5.91 -8.60
N GLN A 268 -6.20 5.91 -8.11
CA GLN A 268 -6.72 4.83 -7.27
C GLN A 268 -6.77 3.51 -8.03
N LEU A 269 -7.32 3.49 -9.25
CA LEU A 269 -7.35 2.28 -10.08
C LEU A 269 -5.96 1.73 -10.33
N HIS A 270 -4.98 2.60 -10.57
CA HIS A 270 -3.59 2.20 -10.75
C HIS A 270 -2.99 1.60 -9.47
N GLN A 271 -3.21 2.22 -8.31
CA GLN A 271 -2.76 1.70 -7.01
C GLN A 271 -3.40 0.34 -6.69
N LEU A 272 -4.73 0.21 -6.90
CA LEU A 272 -5.48 -1.02 -6.68
C LEU A 272 -5.00 -2.14 -7.60
N ARG A 273 -4.82 -1.86 -8.90
CA ARG A 273 -4.24 -2.80 -9.85
C ARG A 273 -2.86 -3.28 -9.40
N GLY A 274 -2.06 -2.40 -8.84
CA GLY A 274 -0.72 -2.70 -8.31
C GLY A 274 -0.71 -3.57 -7.05
N ARG A 275 -1.86 -3.85 -6.43
CA ARG A 275 -1.95 -4.76 -5.27
C ARG A 275 -1.81 -6.23 -5.65
N VAL A 276 -1.97 -6.55 -6.92
CA VAL A 276 -1.72 -7.89 -7.47
C VAL A 276 -0.48 -7.89 -8.37
N GLY A 277 0.03 -9.09 -8.72
CA GLY A 277 1.21 -9.22 -9.58
C GLY A 277 2.52 -8.99 -8.83
N ARG A 278 2.61 -9.42 -7.58
CA ARG A 278 3.82 -9.36 -6.77
C ARG A 278 4.52 -10.73 -6.65
N SER A 279 4.02 -11.71 -7.36
CA SER A 279 4.62 -13.04 -7.52
C SER A 279 5.06 -13.28 -8.97
N HIS A 280 5.64 -14.44 -9.22
CA HIS A 280 5.99 -14.90 -10.57
C HIS A 280 4.78 -15.39 -11.38
N HIS A 281 3.60 -15.42 -10.79
CA HIS A 281 2.37 -15.80 -11.48
C HIS A 281 1.75 -14.62 -12.23
N GLN A 282 1.12 -14.92 -13.39
CA GLN A 282 0.35 -13.91 -14.12
C GLN A 282 -0.80 -13.40 -13.27
N ALA A 283 -0.86 -12.08 -13.07
CA ALA A 283 -1.92 -11.42 -12.36
C ALA A 283 -2.98 -10.82 -13.28
N TYR A 284 -4.18 -10.69 -12.74
CA TYR A 284 -5.36 -10.24 -13.45
C TYR A 284 -6.12 -9.17 -12.66
N ALA A 285 -6.51 -8.09 -13.34
CA ALA A 285 -7.38 -7.05 -12.80
C ALA A 285 -8.64 -6.95 -13.66
N TYR A 286 -9.79 -7.13 -13.04
CA TYR A 286 -11.10 -6.98 -13.68
C TYR A 286 -11.75 -5.70 -13.19
N LEU A 287 -11.90 -4.74 -14.08
CA LEU A 287 -12.62 -3.49 -13.84
C LEU A 287 -14.09 -3.73 -14.23
N LEU A 288 -14.95 -3.93 -13.22
CA LEU A 288 -16.35 -4.25 -13.42
C LEU A 288 -17.16 -2.97 -13.54
N LEU A 289 -17.86 -2.84 -14.64
CA LEU A 289 -18.73 -1.72 -14.97
C LEU A 289 -20.20 -2.09 -14.76
N PRO A 290 -21.06 -1.11 -14.45
CA PRO A 290 -22.49 -1.36 -14.30
C PRO A 290 -23.14 -1.81 -15.62
N ASN A 291 -24.21 -2.61 -15.51
CA ASN A 291 -24.92 -3.13 -16.67
C ASN A 291 -25.81 -2.08 -17.37
N ASP A 292 -26.13 -0.98 -16.71
CA ASP A 292 -26.96 0.10 -17.24
C ASP A 292 -26.25 0.99 -18.29
N GLY A 293 -24.96 0.75 -18.54
CA GLY A 293 -24.21 1.27 -19.69
C GLY A 293 -23.96 2.79 -19.69
N LYS A 294 -24.41 3.53 -18.70
CA LYS A 294 -24.26 5.00 -18.65
C LYS A 294 -23.03 5.39 -17.84
N LEU A 295 -21.90 5.48 -18.51
CA LEU A 295 -20.68 6.06 -17.92
C LEU A 295 -20.61 7.56 -18.25
N SER A 296 -20.12 8.36 -17.30
CA SER A 296 -19.77 9.74 -17.59
C SER A 296 -18.59 9.82 -18.58
N ALA A 297 -18.46 10.91 -19.31
CA ALA A 297 -17.35 11.12 -20.24
C ALA A 297 -15.98 10.98 -19.53
N ASP A 298 -15.87 11.49 -18.30
CA ASP A 298 -14.65 11.42 -17.50
C ASP A 298 -14.36 10.00 -16.98
N ALA A 299 -15.41 9.23 -16.63
CA ALA A 299 -15.24 7.82 -16.27
C ALA A 299 -14.72 7.01 -17.47
N ASN A 300 -15.25 7.23 -18.68
CA ASN A 300 -14.76 6.60 -19.90
C ASN A 300 -13.28 6.91 -20.14
N LYS A 301 -12.88 8.20 -20.09
CA LYS A 301 -11.48 8.60 -20.27
C LYS A 301 -10.55 7.91 -19.26
N ARG A 302 -10.95 7.83 -17.98
CA ARG A 302 -10.16 7.16 -16.94
C ARG A 302 -10.02 5.66 -17.21
N ILE A 303 -11.10 5.00 -17.58
CA ILE A 303 -11.11 3.56 -17.89
C ILE A 303 -10.25 3.27 -19.13
N GLU A 304 -10.34 4.06 -20.17
CA GLU A 304 -9.49 3.96 -21.37
C GLU A 304 -8.01 4.16 -21.01
N ALA A 305 -7.69 5.18 -20.22
CA ALA A 305 -6.32 5.47 -19.77
C ALA A 305 -5.72 4.30 -18.97
N ILE A 306 -6.45 3.71 -18.03
CA ILE A 306 -5.94 2.59 -17.23
C ILE A 306 -5.79 1.32 -18.08
N GLN A 307 -6.65 1.12 -19.08
CA GLN A 307 -6.57 -0.01 -20.01
C GLN A 307 -5.37 0.14 -20.98
N ALA A 308 -5.17 1.35 -21.50
CA ALA A 308 -4.01 1.66 -22.37
C ALA A 308 -2.68 1.54 -21.62
N ALA A 309 -2.67 1.89 -20.33
CA ALA A 309 -1.48 1.78 -19.46
C ALA A 309 -1.22 0.33 -19.01
N SER A 310 -1.09 -0.58 -19.96
CA SER A 310 -0.81 -2.00 -19.72
C SER A 310 0.67 -2.28 -19.37
N THR A 311 1.56 -1.33 -19.63
CA THR A 311 2.99 -1.47 -19.38
C THR A 311 3.36 -1.20 -17.92
N LEU A 312 4.39 -1.89 -17.43
CA LEU A 312 4.97 -1.62 -16.12
C LEU A 312 5.62 -0.23 -16.11
N GLY A 313 5.45 0.51 -15.02
CA GLY A 313 6.03 1.85 -14.88
C GLY A 313 5.12 3.01 -15.35
N ALA A 314 3.90 2.73 -15.76
CA ALA A 314 2.95 3.75 -16.20
C ALA A 314 2.45 4.71 -15.09
N GLY A 315 2.81 4.47 -13.83
CA GLY A 315 2.30 5.24 -12.69
C GLY A 315 2.56 6.74 -12.78
N PHE A 316 3.75 7.13 -13.23
CA PHE A 316 4.09 8.54 -13.42
C PHE A 316 3.28 9.19 -14.55
N THR A 317 3.16 8.51 -15.70
CA THR A 317 2.36 8.97 -16.84
C THR A 317 0.89 9.09 -16.47
N LEU A 318 0.35 8.11 -15.72
CA LEU A 318 -1.03 8.14 -15.25
C LEU A 318 -1.30 9.27 -14.25
N ALA A 319 -0.33 9.58 -13.37
CA ALA A 319 -0.44 10.73 -12.47
C ALA A 319 -0.49 12.06 -13.23
N SER A 320 0.28 12.20 -14.32
CA SER A 320 0.22 13.37 -15.20
C SER A 320 -1.12 13.46 -15.94
N HIS A 321 -1.63 12.37 -16.46
CA HIS A 321 -2.95 12.32 -17.10
C HIS A 321 -4.10 12.61 -16.11
N ASP A 322 -4.02 12.14 -14.88
CA ASP A 322 -5.03 12.44 -13.84
C ASP A 322 -5.10 13.96 -13.56
N LEU A 323 -3.94 14.63 -13.59
CA LEU A 323 -3.84 16.08 -13.49
C LEU A 323 -4.50 16.80 -14.69
N GLU A 324 -4.28 16.30 -15.89
CA GLU A 324 -4.89 16.87 -17.11
C GLU A 324 -6.41 16.69 -17.12
N ILE A 325 -6.92 15.52 -16.69
CA ILE A 325 -8.36 15.24 -16.62
C ILE A 325 -9.08 16.10 -15.59
N ARG A 326 -8.45 16.35 -14.43
CA ARG A 326 -9.01 17.19 -13.35
C ARG A 326 -8.93 18.69 -13.65
N GLY A 327 -8.07 19.10 -14.59
CA GLY A 327 -7.80 20.49 -14.90
C GLY A 327 -6.85 21.18 -13.90
N ALA A 328 -6.06 22.13 -14.38
CA ALA A 328 -5.09 22.87 -13.57
C ALA A 328 -5.73 23.80 -12.49
N GLY A 329 -7.05 24.02 -12.54
CA GLY A 329 -7.79 24.91 -11.62
C GLY A 329 -8.07 24.32 -10.24
N GLU A 330 -8.22 22.98 -10.11
CA GLU A 330 -8.46 22.33 -8.81
C GLU A 330 -7.22 22.20 -7.93
N LEU A 331 -6.03 22.47 -8.46
CA LEU A 331 -4.76 22.39 -7.72
C LEU A 331 -4.54 23.55 -6.74
N LEU A 332 -5.28 24.63 -6.87
CA LEU A 332 -5.17 25.86 -6.07
C LEU A 332 -6.39 26.10 -5.15
N GLY A 333 -7.41 25.26 -5.21
CA GLY A 333 -8.62 25.40 -4.42
C GLY A 333 -8.68 24.53 -3.18
N ASP A 334 -9.24 25.06 -2.10
CA ASP A 334 -9.37 24.50 -0.75
C ASP A 334 -10.30 23.28 -0.61
N GLU A 335 -10.69 22.61 -1.69
CA GLU A 335 -11.61 21.46 -1.67
C GLU A 335 -10.92 20.09 -1.76
N GLN A 336 -9.93 19.85 -0.90
CA GLN A 336 -9.44 18.50 -0.61
C GLN A 336 -9.88 18.06 0.81
N SER A 337 -11.18 18.11 1.07
CA SER A 337 -11.82 17.47 2.21
C SER A 337 -12.61 16.25 1.71
N GLY A 338 -12.09 15.03 2.01
CA GLY A 338 -12.73 13.78 1.66
C GLY A 338 -11.85 12.61 2.00
#